data_0ba3b3995d1c467996680eaffb81433b
#
_entry.id   0ba3b3995d1c467996680eaffb81433b
#
_cell.length_a   1.000
_cell.length_b   1.000
_cell.length_c   1.000
_cell.angle_alpha   90.00
_cell.angle_beta   90.00
_cell.angle_gamma   90.00
#
_symmetry.space_group_name_H-M   'P 1'
#
loop_
_entity.id
_entity.type
_entity.pdbx_description
1 polymer ?
#
loop_
_entity_poly.entity_id
_entity_poly.type
_entity_poly.pdbx_seq_one_letter_code
_entity_poly.pdbx_strand_id
1 'polypeptide(L)'
;MALTAAGPTTAQAAAHPALTAAPLQPIPPRYTAQRLNWRPCPGTPALECAPMAVPRDWHHPGTGADLTVEVSRHRAPDPVKRRGVLVMAAGGPGASGLNRPAGFVKASPAVGAAYDVVGFDQRGVGSSTHATCQTDAEFQDFYAGDFRDRTPAALQGVINRSRQFVNSCLDRSGDLVKYLTTDQAVHDIDLLRTLLGVQKISYYGPSYATWLGAYYATEYPQHVERAVLDSNLAFDGTWEQAELGQPMSFQRRFEQDFLPWLAQHDAVYHYGRTAAEAKATWEARRAALHDRPLTAGAVTVGPNQLDNATIQGMYNAGLWLSLASVLASLEHWDTATAAERQTAGSTFANYLSPGFAATYFPVTCNDTPWNRDLGHWLRQSATDTRKHPLVGARELAYAAVCAFWPESDAPHVKVTGEGLPPTLMLNSVHDPATYYEGALRAHRALKGSRLVTVTGAGDHGQYRNGNACVDAAVDAYLLDGKVPAHDLTCAAAPARP
;
A
#
# COMPACT_ATOMS: atom_id res chain seq x y z
N MET A 1 -48.89 29.30 -14.05
CA MET A 1 -47.74 29.35 -13.13
C MET A 1 -46.86 28.15 -13.41
N ALA A 2 -45.74 28.34 -14.09
CA ALA A 2 -44.80 27.28 -14.44
C ALA A 2 -43.70 27.23 -13.35
N LEU A 3 -43.58 26.10 -12.71
CA LEU A 3 -42.46 25.81 -11.77
C LEU A 3 -41.25 25.39 -12.59
N THR A 4 -40.20 26.21 -12.60
CA THR A 4 -38.88 25.85 -13.11
C THR A 4 -38.16 25.03 -12.06
N ALA A 5 -37.85 23.78 -12.40
CA ALA A 5 -37.01 22.93 -11.60
C ALA A 5 -35.51 23.37 -11.71
N ALA A 6 -34.91 23.77 -10.62
CA ALA A 6 -33.48 24.00 -10.55
C ALA A 6 -32.75 22.64 -10.46
N GLY A 7 -31.88 22.39 -11.45
CA GLY A 7 -31.02 21.21 -11.46
C GLY A 7 -29.93 21.26 -10.37
N PRO A 8 -29.35 20.11 -9.97
CA PRO A 8 -28.32 20.07 -8.95
C PRO A 8 -27.02 20.73 -9.47
N THR A 9 -26.57 21.76 -8.79
CA THR A 9 -25.23 22.33 -8.97
C THR A 9 -24.19 21.32 -8.43
N THR A 10 -23.41 20.76 -9.34
CA THR A 10 -22.20 20.01 -8.98
C THR A 10 -21.19 21.02 -8.39
N ALA A 11 -20.94 20.89 -7.09
CA ALA A 11 -19.85 21.61 -6.46
C ALA A 11 -18.53 21.08 -7.07
N GLN A 12 -17.91 21.90 -7.91
CA GLN A 12 -16.58 21.65 -8.44
C GLN A 12 -15.60 21.82 -7.27
N ALA A 13 -14.92 20.72 -6.89
CA ALA A 13 -13.81 20.79 -5.94
C ALA A 13 -12.76 21.78 -6.49
N ALA A 14 -12.42 22.78 -5.69
CA ALA A 14 -11.38 23.74 -6.05
C ALA A 14 -10.07 22.97 -6.25
N ALA A 15 -9.51 23.04 -7.44
CA ALA A 15 -8.20 22.51 -7.73
C ALA A 15 -7.17 23.33 -6.92
N HIS A 16 -6.56 22.69 -5.90
CA HIS A 16 -5.41 23.29 -5.24
C HIS A 16 -4.26 23.41 -6.27
N PRO A 17 -3.57 24.55 -6.35
CA PRO A 17 -2.40 24.67 -7.21
C PRO A 17 -1.35 23.64 -6.75
N ALA A 18 -0.80 22.89 -7.70
CA ALA A 18 0.33 22.01 -7.44
C ALA A 18 1.47 22.87 -6.85
N LEU A 19 1.95 22.52 -5.66
CA LEU A 19 3.16 23.10 -5.11
C LEU A 19 4.32 22.61 -5.99
N THR A 20 4.94 23.53 -6.72
CA THR A 20 6.16 23.21 -7.47
C THR A 20 7.31 23.11 -6.48
N ALA A 21 8.05 22.00 -6.53
CA ALA A 21 9.26 21.81 -5.74
C ALA A 21 10.20 23.01 -5.91
N ALA A 22 10.75 23.50 -4.79
CA ALA A 22 11.91 24.37 -4.86
C ALA A 22 13.05 23.61 -5.54
N PRO A 23 13.87 24.27 -6.40
CA PRO A 23 15.01 23.60 -7.02
C PRO A 23 15.88 22.96 -5.94
N LEU A 24 16.29 21.70 -6.15
CA LEU A 24 17.21 21.03 -5.23
C LEU A 24 18.50 21.84 -5.11
N GLN A 25 18.94 22.04 -3.88
CA GLN A 25 20.27 22.60 -3.63
C GLN A 25 21.35 21.60 -4.04
N PRO A 26 22.59 22.06 -4.36
CA PRO A 26 23.70 21.16 -4.64
C PRO A 26 23.89 20.14 -3.52
N ILE A 27 23.89 18.86 -3.88
CA ILE A 27 24.03 17.77 -2.92
C ILE A 27 25.44 17.82 -2.31
N PRO A 28 25.59 17.94 -0.98
CA PRO A 28 26.90 17.93 -0.35
C PRO A 28 27.71 16.68 -0.71
N PRO A 29 29.02 16.81 -1.03
CA PRO A 29 29.86 15.68 -1.48
C PRO A 29 29.88 14.50 -0.50
N ARG A 30 29.66 14.73 0.80
CA ARG A 30 29.63 13.67 1.81
C ARG A 30 28.59 12.58 1.51
N TYR A 31 27.49 12.90 0.84
CA TYR A 31 26.48 11.92 0.44
C TYR A 31 26.88 11.18 -0.83
N THR A 32 27.38 11.88 -1.86
CA THR A 32 27.73 11.27 -3.14
C THR A 32 29.08 10.56 -3.12
N ALA A 33 29.98 10.90 -2.19
CA ALA A 33 31.29 10.28 -2.03
C ALA A 33 31.30 9.12 -1.00
N GLN A 34 30.20 8.86 -0.30
CA GLN A 34 30.12 7.73 0.62
C GLN A 34 30.25 6.40 -0.13
N ARG A 35 30.69 5.37 0.55
CA ARG A 35 30.73 3.99 0.03
C ARG A 35 29.76 3.12 0.79
N LEU A 36 29.00 2.32 0.07
CA LEU A 36 28.11 1.31 0.67
C LEU A 36 28.98 0.14 1.16
N ASN A 37 29.12 0.03 2.46
CA ASN A 37 29.89 -1.05 3.12
C ASN A 37 29.03 -2.30 3.24
N TRP A 38 29.02 -3.10 2.17
CA TRP A 38 28.21 -4.29 2.08
C TRP A 38 28.64 -5.39 3.07
N ARG A 39 27.69 -5.97 3.80
CA ARG A 39 27.84 -7.07 4.73
C ARG A 39 26.67 -8.05 4.57
N PRO A 40 26.77 -9.32 4.94
CA PRO A 40 25.61 -10.23 4.94
C PRO A 40 24.44 -9.63 5.73
N CYS A 41 23.23 -9.68 5.16
CA CYS A 41 22.04 -9.18 5.87
C CYS A 41 21.70 -10.07 7.07
N PRO A 42 21.35 -9.50 8.23
CA PRO A 42 20.85 -10.26 9.37
C PRO A 42 19.63 -11.12 8.98
N GLY A 43 19.66 -12.41 9.29
CA GLY A 43 18.54 -13.34 9.00
C GLY A 43 18.33 -13.71 7.53
N THR A 44 19.05 -13.08 6.59
CA THR A 44 18.93 -13.34 5.14
C THR A 44 20.32 -13.36 4.48
N PRO A 45 21.15 -14.37 4.74
CA PRO A 45 22.54 -14.40 4.27
C PRO A 45 22.71 -14.45 2.75
N ALA A 46 21.65 -14.70 1.99
CA ALA A 46 21.62 -14.61 0.52
C ALA A 46 21.68 -13.17 0.02
N LEU A 47 21.51 -12.18 0.89
CA LEU A 47 21.57 -10.76 0.58
C LEU A 47 22.77 -10.11 1.27
N GLU A 48 23.28 -9.05 0.64
CA GLU A 48 24.22 -8.12 1.26
C GLU A 48 23.47 -6.83 1.63
N CYS A 49 23.67 -6.31 2.83
CA CYS A 49 23.09 -5.08 3.36
C CYS A 49 24.14 -4.00 3.57
N ALA A 50 23.75 -2.74 3.44
CA ALA A 50 24.58 -1.61 3.78
C ALA A 50 23.73 -0.40 4.22
N PRO A 51 24.17 0.37 5.22
CA PRO A 51 23.56 1.67 5.53
C PRO A 51 24.00 2.70 4.50
N MET A 52 23.03 3.54 4.11
CA MET A 52 23.21 4.71 3.25
C MET A 52 22.79 5.95 4.03
N ALA A 53 23.72 6.88 4.24
CA ALA A 53 23.41 8.17 4.84
C ALA A 53 22.69 9.07 3.83
N VAL A 54 21.59 9.69 4.23
CA VAL A 54 20.82 10.63 3.43
C VAL A 54 20.51 11.88 4.22
N PRO A 55 20.37 13.07 3.59
CA PRO A 55 19.91 14.24 4.33
C PRO A 55 18.50 14.04 4.85
N ARG A 56 18.19 14.60 6.01
CA ARG A 56 16.84 14.62 6.53
C ARG A 56 15.90 15.34 5.56
N ASP A 57 16.36 16.47 5.00
CA ASP A 57 15.66 17.30 4.02
C ASP A 57 16.51 17.46 2.77
N TRP A 58 16.04 16.95 1.65
CA TRP A 58 16.72 17.06 0.37
C TRP A 58 16.70 18.47 -0.24
N HIS A 59 15.71 19.28 0.14
CA HIS A 59 15.62 20.68 -0.32
C HIS A 59 16.57 21.58 0.46
N HIS A 60 16.95 21.17 1.70
CA HIS A 60 17.91 21.87 2.54
C HIS A 60 18.96 20.89 3.10
N PRO A 61 19.78 20.24 2.24
CA PRO A 61 20.72 19.21 2.66
C PRO A 61 21.80 19.82 3.58
N GLY A 62 21.93 19.30 4.78
CA GLY A 62 22.83 19.81 5.82
C GLY A 62 22.12 20.48 6.98
N THR A 63 20.80 20.60 6.94
CA THR A 63 20.00 20.99 8.08
C THR A 63 19.55 19.75 8.87
N GLY A 64 19.77 19.78 10.20
CA GLY A 64 19.43 18.67 11.08
C GLY A 64 20.36 17.45 10.96
N ALA A 65 20.02 16.39 11.68
CA ALA A 65 20.76 15.13 11.64
C ALA A 65 20.46 14.36 10.36
N ASP A 66 21.48 13.72 9.80
CA ASP A 66 21.31 12.81 8.67
C ASP A 66 20.44 11.61 9.07
N LEU A 67 19.71 11.05 8.12
CA LEU A 67 18.98 9.79 8.26
C LEU A 67 19.81 8.64 7.68
N THR A 68 19.49 7.44 8.09
CA THR A 68 20.02 6.21 7.49
C THR A 68 18.91 5.51 6.72
N VAL A 69 19.17 5.16 5.47
CA VAL A 69 18.36 4.25 4.65
C VAL A 69 19.14 2.94 4.54
N GLU A 70 18.59 1.85 5.09
CA GLU A 70 19.20 0.53 4.97
C GLU A 70 18.84 -0.05 3.60
N VAL A 71 19.85 -0.48 2.85
CA VAL A 71 19.71 -1.02 1.51
C VAL A 71 20.20 -2.46 1.47
N SER A 72 19.63 -3.27 0.60
CA SER A 72 20.04 -4.65 0.37
C SER A 72 20.27 -4.93 -1.11
N ARG A 73 21.07 -5.96 -1.41
CA ARG A 73 21.19 -6.44 -2.79
C ARG A 73 21.38 -7.95 -2.87
N HIS A 74 20.83 -8.50 -3.93
CA HIS A 74 21.22 -9.79 -4.49
C HIS A 74 22.02 -9.50 -5.76
N ARG A 75 23.25 -10.00 -5.86
CA ARG A 75 24.09 -9.79 -7.04
C ARG A 75 23.77 -10.82 -8.13
N ALA A 76 23.73 -10.36 -9.38
CA ALA A 76 23.71 -11.26 -10.52
C ALA A 76 24.91 -12.21 -10.44
N PRO A 77 24.72 -13.53 -10.58
CA PRO A 77 25.80 -14.51 -10.41
C PRO A 77 26.88 -14.41 -11.49
N ASP A 78 26.52 -13.91 -12.67
CA ASP A 78 27.46 -13.73 -13.80
C ASP A 78 27.52 -12.23 -14.16
N PRO A 79 28.61 -11.54 -13.79
CA PRO A 79 28.76 -10.11 -14.07
C PRO A 79 28.83 -9.78 -15.56
N VAL A 80 29.20 -10.73 -16.42
CA VAL A 80 29.25 -10.52 -17.89
C VAL A 80 27.85 -10.51 -18.49
N LYS A 81 26.93 -11.29 -17.93
CA LYS A 81 25.53 -11.35 -18.37
C LYS A 81 24.63 -10.34 -17.64
N ARG A 82 25.17 -9.63 -16.68
CA ARG A 82 24.43 -8.65 -15.92
C ARG A 82 23.95 -7.50 -16.81
N ARG A 83 22.66 -7.23 -16.81
CA ARG A 83 22.01 -6.17 -17.61
C ARG A 83 21.97 -4.82 -16.89
N GLY A 84 22.08 -4.82 -15.57
CA GLY A 84 22.02 -3.60 -14.77
C GLY A 84 21.53 -3.83 -13.36
N VAL A 85 20.89 -2.81 -12.80
CA VAL A 85 20.29 -2.83 -11.46
C VAL A 85 18.78 -2.78 -11.58
N LEU A 86 18.08 -3.66 -10.85
CA LEU A 86 16.63 -3.61 -10.64
C LEU A 86 16.36 -3.20 -9.20
N VAL A 87 15.87 -1.98 -9.01
CA VAL A 87 15.43 -1.49 -7.69
C VAL A 87 14.00 -1.94 -7.43
N MET A 88 13.80 -2.57 -6.29
CA MET A 88 12.50 -3.00 -5.81
C MET A 88 12.05 -2.16 -4.62
N ALA A 89 10.95 -1.45 -4.78
CA ALA A 89 10.32 -0.74 -3.67
C ALA A 89 9.20 -1.55 -3.04
N ALA A 90 8.90 -1.24 -1.79
CA ALA A 90 7.79 -1.84 -1.05
C ALA A 90 6.55 -0.94 -1.08
N GLY A 91 5.36 -1.54 -1.00
CA GLY A 91 4.09 -0.83 -0.89
C GLY A 91 3.79 -0.32 0.52
N GLY A 92 2.55 -0.05 0.77
CA GLY A 92 2.02 0.54 1.99
C GLY A 92 1.47 1.93 1.72
N PRO A 93 2.20 3.03 2.03
CA PRO A 93 3.60 3.15 2.51
C PRO A 93 3.84 2.56 3.90
N GLY A 94 5.07 2.10 4.16
CA GLY A 94 5.45 1.59 5.49
C GLY A 94 5.83 0.10 5.53
N ALA A 95 5.66 -0.65 4.44
CA ALA A 95 6.15 -2.02 4.38
C ALA A 95 7.67 -2.07 4.15
N SER A 96 8.34 -3.05 4.79
CA SER A 96 9.77 -3.27 4.59
C SER A 96 10.07 -3.79 3.18
N GLY A 97 11.08 -3.20 2.57
CA GLY A 97 11.62 -3.57 1.26
C GLY A 97 12.92 -4.37 1.33
N LEU A 98 13.59 -4.35 2.48
CA LEU A 98 14.96 -4.85 2.63
C LEU A 98 15.11 -6.34 2.24
N ASN A 99 14.17 -7.19 2.60
CA ASN A 99 14.23 -8.63 2.32
C ASN A 99 13.53 -9.04 1.00
N ARG A 100 12.90 -8.11 0.29
CA ARG A 100 12.17 -8.42 -0.96
C ARG A 100 13.02 -9.04 -2.06
N PRO A 101 14.29 -8.63 -2.28
CA PRO A 101 15.12 -9.23 -3.32
C PRO A 101 15.26 -10.75 -3.19
N ALA A 102 15.39 -11.30 -1.97
CA ALA A 102 15.52 -12.74 -1.78
C ALA A 102 14.31 -13.54 -2.27
N GLY A 103 13.10 -13.08 -1.91
CA GLY A 103 11.85 -13.70 -2.40
C GLY A 103 11.66 -13.53 -3.90
N PHE A 104 11.99 -12.35 -4.42
CA PHE A 104 11.85 -12.03 -5.83
C PHE A 104 12.75 -12.89 -6.73
N VAL A 105 14.03 -13.00 -6.41
CA VAL A 105 14.96 -13.83 -7.24
C VAL A 105 14.59 -15.30 -7.19
N LYS A 106 14.01 -15.78 -6.09
CA LYS A 106 13.48 -17.15 -6.00
C LYS A 106 12.25 -17.33 -6.90
N ALA A 107 11.36 -16.35 -6.97
CA ALA A 107 10.17 -16.39 -7.82
C ALA A 107 10.47 -16.09 -9.29
N SER A 108 11.54 -15.33 -9.58
CA SER A 108 11.94 -14.87 -10.91
C SER A 108 13.43 -15.17 -11.19
N PRO A 109 13.85 -16.46 -11.28
CA PRO A 109 15.26 -16.82 -11.39
C PRO A 109 15.96 -16.21 -12.61
N ALA A 110 15.26 -16.09 -13.74
CA ALA A 110 15.81 -15.50 -14.96
C ALA A 110 16.11 -14.00 -14.79
N VAL A 111 15.22 -13.26 -14.13
CA VAL A 111 15.44 -11.84 -13.82
C VAL A 111 16.54 -11.69 -12.76
N GLY A 112 16.54 -12.53 -11.72
CA GLY A 112 17.59 -12.57 -10.70
C GLY A 112 18.98 -12.89 -11.24
N ALA A 113 19.07 -13.68 -12.33
CA ALA A 113 20.33 -13.95 -13.03
C ALA A 113 20.77 -12.80 -13.91
N ALA A 114 19.86 -11.92 -14.36
CA ALA A 114 20.14 -10.84 -15.29
C ALA A 114 20.40 -9.48 -14.58
N TYR A 115 19.98 -9.32 -13.34
CA TYR A 115 20.08 -8.04 -12.62
C TYR A 115 20.72 -8.19 -11.24
N ASP A 116 21.46 -7.16 -10.81
CA ASP A 116 21.60 -6.94 -9.38
C ASP A 116 20.23 -6.45 -8.88
N VAL A 117 19.58 -7.24 -8.04
CA VAL A 117 18.27 -6.90 -7.48
C VAL A 117 18.47 -6.22 -6.15
N VAL A 118 18.03 -4.97 -6.04
CA VAL A 118 18.27 -4.09 -4.88
C VAL A 118 16.96 -3.78 -4.20
N GLY A 119 16.91 -3.99 -2.90
CA GLY A 119 15.80 -3.59 -2.02
C GLY A 119 16.26 -2.53 -1.03
N PHE A 120 15.33 -1.88 -0.39
CA PHE A 120 15.62 -0.91 0.67
C PHE A 120 14.41 -0.75 1.59
N ASP A 121 14.69 -0.47 2.84
CA ASP A 121 13.70 0.10 3.74
C ASP A 121 13.71 1.62 3.53
N GLN A 122 12.63 2.18 2.99
CA GLN A 122 12.56 3.62 2.78
C GLN A 122 12.66 4.37 4.12
N ARG A 123 12.98 5.67 4.07
CA ARG A 123 12.93 6.52 5.28
C ARG A 123 11.60 6.33 6.01
N GLY A 124 11.64 6.16 7.32
CA GLY A 124 10.49 5.85 8.14
C GLY A 124 10.25 4.35 8.38
N VAL A 125 10.93 3.44 7.67
CA VAL A 125 10.60 2.01 7.66
C VAL A 125 11.72 1.14 8.25
N GLY A 126 11.32 0.14 9.01
CA GLY A 126 12.11 -1.05 9.35
C GLY A 126 13.48 -0.76 9.95
N SER A 127 14.53 -1.19 9.25
CA SER A 127 15.93 -1.00 9.67
C SER A 127 16.50 0.37 9.35
N SER A 128 15.78 1.19 8.58
CA SER A 128 16.12 2.60 8.32
C SER A 128 15.75 3.48 9.50
N THR A 129 16.20 4.75 9.49
CA THR A 129 15.71 5.73 10.47
C THR A 129 14.19 5.79 10.37
N HIS A 130 13.49 5.46 11.45
CA HIS A 130 12.04 5.31 11.49
C HIS A 130 11.40 6.19 12.55
N ALA A 131 10.13 6.53 12.33
CA ALA A 131 9.30 7.22 13.30
C ALA A 131 8.63 6.23 14.26
N THR A 132 8.32 6.71 15.44
CA THR A 132 7.50 6.01 16.43
C THR A 132 6.28 6.89 16.75
N CYS A 133 5.09 6.38 16.51
CA CYS A 133 3.85 7.08 16.80
C CYS A 133 3.11 6.49 17.99
N GLN A 134 3.03 5.17 18.07
CA GLN A 134 2.27 4.46 19.10
C GLN A 134 3.05 3.25 19.62
N THR A 135 2.77 2.87 20.85
CA THR A 135 3.07 1.54 21.39
C THR A 135 2.06 0.52 20.84
N ASP A 136 2.33 -0.78 21.02
CA ASP A 136 1.38 -1.84 20.64
C ASP A 136 0.01 -1.66 21.32
N ALA A 137 -0.02 -1.28 22.59
CA ALA A 137 -1.27 -1.08 23.34
C ALA A 137 -2.09 0.11 22.79
N GLU A 138 -1.45 1.24 22.49
CA GLU A 138 -2.11 2.41 21.90
C GLU A 138 -2.60 2.12 20.49
N PHE A 139 -1.87 1.31 19.71
CA PHE A 139 -2.28 0.87 18.39
C PHE A 139 -3.50 -0.06 18.45
N GLN A 140 -3.55 -0.98 19.43
CA GLN A 140 -4.74 -1.80 19.69
C GLN A 140 -5.95 -0.93 20.05
N ASP A 141 -5.76 0.12 20.88
CA ASP A 141 -6.83 1.06 21.22
C ASP A 141 -7.34 1.85 20.00
N PHE A 142 -6.46 2.23 19.07
CA PHE A 142 -6.85 2.91 17.84
C PHE A 142 -7.90 2.12 17.03
N TYR A 143 -7.81 0.79 17.04
CA TYR A 143 -8.75 -0.12 16.37
C TYR A 143 -9.82 -0.70 17.30
N ALA A 144 -9.91 -0.25 18.56
CA ALA A 144 -10.90 -0.76 19.48
C ALA A 144 -12.33 -0.31 19.13
N GLY A 145 -13.32 -1.09 19.58
CA GLY A 145 -14.75 -0.80 19.43
C GLY A 145 -15.31 -1.22 18.08
N ASP A 146 -16.25 -0.43 17.56
CA ASP A 146 -16.91 -0.65 16.28
C ASP A 146 -16.98 0.62 15.46
N PHE A 147 -16.28 0.67 14.36
CA PHE A 147 -16.31 1.83 13.43
C PHE A 147 -17.70 2.05 12.81
N ARG A 148 -18.53 0.98 12.74
CA ARG A 148 -19.93 1.11 12.24
C ARG A 148 -20.90 1.64 13.28
N ASP A 149 -20.51 1.74 14.56
CA ASP A 149 -21.32 2.41 15.58
C ASP A 149 -21.35 3.92 15.29
N ARG A 150 -22.53 4.43 14.95
CA ARG A 150 -22.76 5.82 14.57
C ARG A 150 -23.34 6.65 15.73
N THR A 151 -23.32 6.15 16.96
CA THR A 151 -23.69 6.94 18.14
C THR A 151 -22.72 8.12 18.30
N PRO A 152 -23.19 9.26 18.80
CA PRO A 152 -22.33 10.42 19.03
C PRO A 152 -21.08 10.11 19.88
N ALA A 153 -21.22 9.23 20.87
CA ALA A 153 -20.12 8.81 21.74
C ALA A 153 -19.07 7.99 20.98
N ALA A 154 -19.48 7.02 20.16
CA ALA A 154 -18.58 6.21 19.35
C ALA A 154 -17.83 7.06 18.32
N LEU A 155 -18.53 7.93 17.60
CA LEU A 155 -17.91 8.84 16.62
C LEU A 155 -16.91 9.78 17.27
N GLN A 156 -17.24 10.35 18.44
CA GLN A 156 -16.32 11.19 19.20
C GLN A 156 -15.09 10.39 19.67
N GLY A 157 -15.29 9.12 20.05
CA GLY A 157 -14.20 8.19 20.40
C GLY A 157 -13.23 8.00 19.24
N VAL A 158 -13.73 7.75 18.02
CA VAL A 158 -12.90 7.62 16.80
C VAL A 158 -12.09 8.91 16.57
N ILE A 159 -12.75 10.08 16.60
CA ILE A 159 -12.08 11.37 16.40
C ILE A 159 -11.00 11.62 17.46
N ASN A 160 -11.26 11.29 18.73
CA ASN A 160 -10.31 11.48 19.81
C ASN A 160 -9.08 10.58 19.64
N ARG A 161 -9.25 9.31 19.29
CA ARG A 161 -8.13 8.38 19.03
C ARG A 161 -7.29 8.79 17.82
N SER A 162 -7.94 9.31 16.76
CA SER A 162 -7.22 9.87 15.60
C SER A 162 -6.36 11.08 15.98
N ARG A 163 -6.89 11.99 16.79
CA ARG A 163 -6.14 13.15 17.31
C ARG A 163 -5.00 12.71 18.22
N GLN A 164 -5.24 11.74 19.09
CA GLN A 164 -4.20 11.16 19.97
C GLN A 164 -3.06 10.54 19.18
N PHE A 165 -3.38 9.80 18.08
CA PHE A 165 -2.37 9.27 17.17
C PHE A 165 -1.44 10.36 16.65
N VAL A 166 -2.00 11.47 16.14
CA VAL A 166 -1.22 12.60 15.62
C VAL A 166 -0.33 13.20 16.70
N ASN A 167 -0.89 13.50 17.88
CA ASN A 167 -0.12 14.06 18.99
C ASN A 167 1.04 13.14 19.39
N SER A 168 0.77 11.84 19.51
CA SER A 168 1.81 10.85 19.85
C SER A 168 2.91 10.76 18.80
N CYS A 169 2.58 10.90 17.50
CA CYS A 169 3.60 10.98 16.44
C CYS A 169 4.50 12.20 16.60
N LEU A 170 3.91 13.36 16.83
CA LEU A 170 4.64 14.62 16.98
C LEU A 170 5.49 14.64 18.26
N ASP A 171 4.97 14.13 19.36
CA ASP A 171 5.68 14.08 20.65
C ASP A 171 6.89 13.13 20.63
N ARG A 172 6.76 11.95 19.97
CA ARG A 172 7.79 10.91 19.98
C ARG A 172 8.81 11.03 18.86
N SER A 173 8.37 11.53 17.69
CA SER A 173 9.22 11.59 16.49
C SER A 173 9.57 13.01 16.07
N GLY A 174 8.96 14.02 16.67
CA GLY A 174 9.24 15.41 16.40
C GLY A 174 9.14 15.76 14.91
N ASP A 175 10.11 16.53 14.43
CA ASP A 175 10.18 16.98 13.04
C ASP A 175 10.44 15.88 12.02
N LEU A 176 10.86 14.67 12.43
CA LEU A 176 11.14 13.59 11.49
C LEU A 176 9.92 13.30 10.60
N VAL A 177 8.73 13.32 11.20
CA VAL A 177 7.48 12.99 10.46
C VAL A 177 7.20 13.90 9.28
N LYS A 178 7.71 15.14 9.27
CA LYS A 178 7.56 16.10 8.16
C LYS A 178 8.33 15.68 6.92
N TYR A 179 9.41 14.90 7.09
CA TYR A 179 10.30 14.45 6.02
C TYR A 179 10.03 13.01 5.57
N LEU A 180 8.98 12.40 6.11
CA LEU A 180 8.45 11.14 5.62
C LEU A 180 7.45 11.43 4.49
N THR A 181 7.97 11.61 3.28
CA THR A 181 7.22 11.96 2.06
C THR A 181 7.74 11.17 0.87
N THR A 182 6.91 11.04 -0.15
CA THR A 182 7.33 10.42 -1.42
C THR A 182 8.40 11.28 -2.12
N ASP A 183 8.27 12.61 -2.09
CA ASP A 183 9.27 13.54 -2.62
C ASP A 183 10.67 13.27 -2.04
N GLN A 184 10.79 13.21 -0.73
CA GLN A 184 12.07 12.92 -0.08
C GLN A 184 12.60 11.52 -0.42
N ALA A 185 11.72 10.53 -0.55
CA ALA A 185 12.10 9.14 -0.84
C ALA A 185 12.60 8.94 -2.29
N VAL A 186 12.09 9.70 -3.27
CA VAL A 186 12.60 9.60 -4.66
C VAL A 186 14.04 10.07 -4.78
N HIS A 187 14.43 11.07 -3.99
CA HIS A 187 15.81 11.55 -3.94
C HIS A 187 16.74 10.54 -3.25
N ASP A 188 16.26 9.79 -2.25
CA ASP A 188 17.01 8.66 -1.68
C ASP A 188 17.30 7.59 -2.74
N ILE A 189 16.33 7.29 -3.61
CA ILE A 189 16.49 6.32 -4.70
C ILE A 189 17.54 6.82 -5.71
N ASP A 190 17.55 8.10 -6.04
CA ASP A 190 18.54 8.63 -6.99
C ASP A 190 19.96 8.68 -6.40
N LEU A 191 20.10 8.96 -5.11
CA LEU A 191 21.38 8.80 -4.42
C LEU A 191 21.82 7.33 -4.43
N LEU A 192 20.92 6.38 -4.13
CA LEU A 192 21.24 4.95 -4.21
C LEU A 192 21.74 4.56 -5.61
N ARG A 193 21.07 5.00 -6.69
CA ARG A 193 21.52 4.82 -8.07
C ARG A 193 22.96 5.32 -8.26
N THR A 194 23.23 6.53 -7.77
CA THR A 194 24.56 7.16 -7.87
C THR A 194 25.62 6.33 -7.15
N LEU A 195 25.34 5.86 -5.94
CA LEU A 195 26.26 5.06 -5.13
C LEU A 195 26.49 3.64 -5.68
N LEU A 196 25.52 3.11 -6.42
CA LEU A 196 25.66 1.85 -7.17
C LEU A 196 26.49 2.02 -8.45
N GLY A 197 26.87 3.26 -8.82
CA GLY A 197 27.69 3.57 -9.96
C GLY A 197 27.04 3.33 -11.31
N VAL A 198 25.71 3.44 -11.39
CA VAL A 198 24.95 3.21 -12.63
C VAL A 198 24.26 4.50 -13.10
N GLN A 199 24.20 4.67 -14.43
CA GLN A 199 23.52 5.83 -15.01
C GLN A 199 22.00 5.70 -14.93
N LYS A 200 21.47 4.48 -15.09
CA LYS A 200 20.04 4.18 -15.07
C LYS A 200 19.76 2.96 -14.21
N ILE A 201 18.55 2.92 -13.65
CA ILE A 201 18.01 1.76 -12.95
C ILE A 201 16.76 1.24 -13.67
N SER A 202 16.54 -0.06 -13.57
CA SER A 202 15.21 -0.63 -13.75
C SER A 202 14.47 -0.58 -12.40
N TYR A 203 13.15 -0.43 -12.44
CA TYR A 203 12.32 -0.28 -11.26
C TYR A 203 11.17 -1.29 -11.26
N TYR A 204 10.88 -1.90 -10.12
CA TYR A 204 9.68 -2.68 -9.86
C TYR A 204 9.04 -2.23 -8.56
N GLY A 205 7.78 -1.83 -8.61
CA GLY A 205 7.06 -1.39 -7.43
C GLY A 205 5.59 -1.75 -7.43
N PRO A 206 5.09 -2.51 -6.41
CA PRO A 206 3.67 -2.78 -6.23
C PRO A 206 3.00 -1.76 -5.30
N SER A 207 1.69 -1.51 -5.51
CA SER A 207 0.87 -0.72 -4.59
C SER A 207 1.38 0.73 -4.44
N TYR A 208 1.59 1.24 -3.21
CA TYR A 208 2.22 2.54 -2.99
C TYR A 208 3.51 2.73 -3.79
N ALA A 209 4.30 1.68 -3.98
CA ALA A 209 5.52 1.80 -4.76
C ALA A 209 5.26 2.17 -6.24
N THR A 210 4.02 2.10 -6.73
CA THR A 210 3.65 2.66 -8.05
C THR A 210 3.61 4.19 -8.02
N TRP A 211 3.13 4.78 -6.92
CA TRP A 211 3.18 6.23 -6.68
C TRP A 211 4.62 6.72 -6.56
N LEU A 212 5.42 6.05 -5.71
CA LEU A 212 6.84 6.32 -5.56
C LEU A 212 7.61 6.20 -6.89
N GLY A 213 7.34 5.14 -7.66
CA GLY A 213 7.97 4.91 -8.97
C GLY A 213 7.56 5.93 -10.03
N ALA A 214 6.30 6.35 -10.04
CA ALA A 214 5.79 7.38 -10.95
C ALA A 214 6.40 8.75 -10.63
N TYR A 215 6.60 9.08 -9.34
CA TYR A 215 7.28 10.30 -8.91
C TYR A 215 8.75 10.25 -9.28
N TYR A 216 9.48 9.16 -8.96
CA TYR A 216 10.87 8.98 -9.35
C TYR A 216 11.07 9.12 -10.87
N ALA A 217 10.21 8.46 -11.63
CA ALA A 217 10.27 8.50 -13.09
C ALA A 217 9.98 9.91 -13.65
N THR A 218 9.14 10.70 -12.98
CA THR A 218 8.84 12.08 -13.39
C THR A 218 9.97 13.05 -13.07
N GLU A 219 10.59 12.92 -11.87
CA GLU A 219 11.70 13.77 -11.43
C GLU A 219 13.02 13.40 -12.12
N TYR A 220 13.24 12.12 -12.41
CA TYR A 220 14.48 11.57 -12.95
C TYR A 220 14.28 10.72 -14.23
N PRO A 221 13.57 11.21 -15.26
CA PRO A 221 13.23 10.39 -16.44
C PRO A 221 14.48 9.85 -17.16
N GLN A 222 15.60 10.60 -17.13
CA GLN A 222 16.88 10.20 -17.73
C GLN A 222 17.58 9.07 -16.96
N HIS A 223 17.19 8.78 -15.71
CA HIS A 223 17.77 7.74 -14.85
C HIS A 223 16.96 6.44 -14.86
N VAL A 224 15.86 6.38 -15.59
CA VAL A 224 15.02 5.18 -15.73
C VAL A 224 15.42 4.40 -16.99
N GLU A 225 15.70 3.11 -16.82
CA GLU A 225 15.92 2.16 -17.92
C GLU A 225 14.61 1.43 -18.27
N ARG A 226 13.93 0.87 -17.27
CA ARG A 226 12.65 0.19 -17.35
C ARG A 226 11.86 0.41 -16.07
N ALA A 227 10.53 0.47 -16.16
CA ALA A 227 9.69 0.54 -14.98
C ALA A 227 8.47 -0.39 -15.10
N VAL A 228 8.27 -1.22 -14.07
CA VAL A 228 7.07 -2.05 -13.89
C VAL A 228 6.34 -1.55 -12.66
N LEU A 229 5.12 -1.05 -12.85
CA LEU A 229 4.25 -0.55 -11.80
C LEU A 229 3.08 -1.53 -11.65
N ASP A 230 3.01 -2.19 -10.52
CA ASP A 230 2.10 -3.32 -10.29
C ASP A 230 1.02 -2.97 -9.28
N SER A 231 -0.24 -3.09 -9.65
CA SER A 231 -1.38 -2.68 -8.82
C SER A 231 -1.32 -1.18 -8.49
N ASN A 232 -1.73 -0.37 -9.46
CA ASN A 232 -1.42 1.06 -9.52
C ASN A 232 -2.36 1.91 -8.68
N LEU A 233 -1.80 2.71 -7.78
CA LEU A 233 -2.52 3.82 -7.17
C LEU A 233 -2.91 4.87 -8.23
N ALA A 234 -3.94 5.65 -7.91
CA ALA A 234 -4.38 6.77 -8.73
C ALA A 234 -3.43 7.99 -8.56
N PHE A 235 -2.16 7.83 -8.93
CA PHE A 235 -1.10 8.83 -8.74
C PHE A 235 -1.24 10.08 -9.62
N ASP A 236 -2.34 10.18 -10.36
CA ASP A 236 -2.78 11.37 -11.08
C ASP A 236 -3.56 12.37 -10.21
N GLY A 237 -3.94 11.97 -9.00
CA GLY A 237 -4.77 12.70 -8.06
C GLY A 237 -4.12 12.94 -6.69
N THR A 238 -4.94 12.96 -5.66
CA THR A 238 -4.52 13.09 -4.26
C THR A 238 -4.65 11.78 -3.49
N TRP A 239 -3.95 11.67 -2.36
CA TRP A 239 -4.12 10.54 -1.45
C TRP A 239 -5.57 10.42 -0.95
N GLU A 240 -6.22 11.56 -0.63
CA GLU A 240 -7.64 11.58 -0.28
C GLU A 240 -8.49 10.87 -1.33
N GLN A 241 -8.27 11.18 -2.62
CA GLN A 241 -9.01 10.54 -3.71
C GLN A 241 -8.66 9.05 -3.87
N ALA A 242 -7.42 8.66 -3.63
CA ALA A 242 -7.00 7.26 -3.67
C ALA A 242 -7.67 6.45 -2.55
N GLU A 243 -7.70 6.98 -1.33
CA GLU A 243 -8.35 6.35 -0.18
C GLU A 243 -9.87 6.25 -0.37
N LEU A 244 -10.54 7.30 -0.82
CA LEU A 244 -11.99 7.29 -1.05
C LEU A 244 -12.46 6.28 -2.12
N GLY A 245 -11.56 5.74 -2.93
CA GLY A 245 -11.85 4.66 -3.85
C GLY A 245 -11.87 3.26 -3.22
N GLN A 246 -11.18 3.08 -2.09
CA GLN A 246 -11.01 1.77 -1.45
C GLN A 246 -12.30 1.17 -0.90
N PRO A 247 -13.23 1.91 -0.24
CA PRO A 247 -14.46 1.32 0.26
C PRO A 247 -15.24 0.55 -0.80
N MET A 248 -15.41 1.14 -1.99
CA MET A 248 -16.12 0.51 -3.11
C MET A 248 -15.38 -0.73 -3.63
N SER A 249 -14.07 -0.68 -3.79
CA SER A 249 -13.30 -1.77 -4.39
C SER A 249 -13.14 -2.96 -3.45
N PHE A 250 -12.91 -2.74 -2.15
CA PHE A 250 -12.92 -3.82 -1.16
C PHE A 250 -14.30 -4.47 -1.03
N GLN A 251 -15.38 -3.67 -1.04
CA GLN A 251 -16.74 -4.21 -1.00
C GLN A 251 -17.03 -5.06 -2.25
N ARG A 252 -16.61 -4.60 -3.43
CA ARG A 252 -16.73 -5.34 -4.69
C ARG A 252 -16.01 -6.67 -4.61
N ARG A 253 -14.74 -6.69 -4.16
CA ARG A 253 -13.95 -7.91 -4.00
C ARG A 253 -14.60 -8.89 -3.02
N PHE A 254 -15.07 -8.38 -1.88
CA PHE A 254 -15.75 -9.18 -0.86
C PHE A 254 -17.01 -9.82 -1.41
N GLU A 255 -17.93 -9.04 -2.01
CA GLU A 255 -19.25 -9.51 -2.42
C GLU A 255 -19.25 -10.28 -3.75
N GLN A 256 -18.40 -9.92 -4.70
CA GLN A 256 -18.43 -10.50 -6.05
C GLN A 256 -17.43 -11.64 -6.23
N ASP A 257 -16.39 -11.73 -5.39
CA ASP A 257 -15.37 -12.74 -5.55
C ASP A 257 -15.31 -13.67 -4.32
N PHE A 258 -15.09 -13.13 -3.10
CA PHE A 258 -14.87 -13.95 -1.91
C PHE A 258 -16.14 -14.66 -1.43
N LEU A 259 -17.25 -13.96 -1.27
CA LEU A 259 -18.49 -14.60 -0.79
C LEU A 259 -19.03 -15.69 -1.73
N PRO A 260 -19.04 -15.53 -3.07
CA PRO A 260 -19.36 -16.62 -3.99
C PRO A 260 -18.41 -17.82 -3.86
N TRP A 261 -17.09 -17.55 -3.72
CA TRP A 261 -16.10 -18.61 -3.50
C TRP A 261 -16.37 -19.33 -2.16
N LEU A 262 -16.62 -18.62 -1.09
CA LEU A 262 -16.91 -19.19 0.23
C LEU A 262 -18.16 -20.08 0.19
N ALA A 263 -19.22 -19.65 -0.51
CA ALA A 263 -20.44 -20.42 -0.71
C ALA A 263 -20.22 -21.71 -1.52
N GLN A 264 -19.35 -21.70 -2.52
CA GLN A 264 -18.95 -22.91 -3.25
C GLN A 264 -18.24 -23.94 -2.37
N HIS A 265 -17.65 -23.51 -1.26
CA HIS A 265 -16.95 -24.34 -0.28
C HIS A 265 -17.76 -24.60 1.00
N ASP A 266 -19.10 -24.42 0.96
CA ASP A 266 -19.98 -24.62 2.13
C ASP A 266 -19.89 -26.05 2.70
N ALA A 267 -19.64 -27.05 1.88
CA ALA A 267 -19.41 -28.42 2.36
C ALA A 267 -18.24 -28.57 3.35
N VAL A 268 -17.28 -27.61 3.33
CA VAL A 268 -16.09 -27.61 4.19
C VAL A 268 -16.28 -26.63 5.36
N TYR A 269 -16.75 -25.40 5.06
CA TYR A 269 -16.75 -24.30 6.02
C TYR A 269 -18.09 -24.09 6.71
N HIS A 270 -19.19 -24.65 6.17
CA HIS A 270 -20.56 -24.53 6.69
C HIS A 270 -20.98 -23.07 6.93
N TYR A 271 -20.62 -22.18 5.99
CA TYR A 271 -20.77 -20.73 6.14
C TYR A 271 -21.96 -20.16 5.36
N GLY A 272 -22.58 -20.97 4.48
CA GLY A 272 -23.75 -20.62 3.66
C GLY A 272 -23.61 -21.12 2.22
N ARG A 273 -24.70 -21.62 1.65
CA ARG A 273 -24.75 -22.24 0.31
C ARG A 273 -24.83 -21.23 -0.83
N THR A 274 -25.10 -19.98 -0.49
CA THR A 274 -25.16 -18.86 -1.43
C THR A 274 -24.32 -17.70 -0.87
N ALA A 275 -23.86 -16.81 -1.75
CA ALA A 275 -23.14 -15.61 -1.34
C ALA A 275 -23.97 -14.73 -0.36
N ALA A 276 -25.30 -14.72 -0.53
CA ALA A 276 -26.21 -14.00 0.37
C ALA A 276 -26.27 -14.63 1.76
N GLU A 277 -26.34 -15.94 1.86
CA GLU A 277 -26.28 -16.67 3.13
C GLU A 277 -24.93 -16.49 3.81
N ALA A 278 -23.82 -16.64 3.08
CA ALA A 278 -22.48 -16.41 3.61
C ALA A 278 -22.31 -14.98 4.13
N LYS A 279 -22.83 -13.98 3.43
CA LYS A 279 -22.86 -12.60 3.91
C LYS A 279 -23.69 -12.46 5.19
N ALA A 280 -24.86 -13.06 5.25
CA ALA A 280 -25.73 -13.00 6.42
C ALA A 280 -25.06 -13.64 7.66
N THR A 281 -24.36 -14.77 7.49
CA THR A 281 -23.57 -15.41 8.56
C THR A 281 -22.46 -14.49 9.03
N TRP A 282 -21.71 -13.89 8.10
CA TRP A 282 -20.63 -12.95 8.42
C TRP A 282 -21.14 -11.71 9.20
N GLU A 283 -22.25 -11.09 8.75
CA GLU A 283 -22.86 -9.94 9.44
C GLU A 283 -23.41 -10.32 10.82
N ALA A 284 -24.01 -11.49 10.97
CA ALA A 284 -24.49 -12.01 12.26
C ALA A 284 -23.31 -12.21 13.23
N ARG A 285 -22.20 -12.80 12.76
CA ARG A 285 -21.00 -12.95 13.59
C ARG A 285 -20.41 -11.59 13.97
N ARG A 286 -20.36 -10.66 13.04
CA ARG A 286 -19.91 -9.29 13.33
C ARG A 286 -20.75 -8.62 14.41
N ALA A 287 -22.07 -8.74 14.33
CA ALA A 287 -22.99 -8.21 15.34
C ALA A 287 -22.79 -8.90 16.71
N ALA A 288 -22.62 -10.21 16.74
CA ALA A 288 -22.34 -10.94 17.98
C ALA A 288 -21.00 -10.50 18.63
N LEU A 289 -19.97 -10.17 17.83
CA LEU A 289 -18.69 -9.63 18.31
C LEU A 289 -18.82 -8.20 18.86
N HIS A 290 -19.79 -7.42 18.40
CA HIS A 290 -20.10 -6.12 18.98
C HIS A 290 -20.60 -6.25 20.42
N ASP A 291 -21.52 -7.18 20.67
CA ASP A 291 -22.12 -7.40 21.98
C ASP A 291 -21.18 -8.16 22.93
N ARG A 292 -20.44 -9.13 22.39
CA ARG A 292 -19.53 -10.00 23.14
C ARG A 292 -18.23 -10.27 22.36
N PRO A 293 -17.23 -9.41 22.47
CA PRO A 293 -15.92 -9.66 21.88
C PRO A 293 -15.30 -10.96 22.40
N LEU A 294 -14.52 -11.64 21.55
CA LEU A 294 -13.83 -12.88 21.88
C LEU A 294 -12.35 -12.60 22.21
N THR A 295 -11.72 -13.54 22.92
CA THR A 295 -10.27 -13.50 23.17
C THR A 295 -9.59 -14.60 22.37
N ALA A 296 -8.67 -14.21 21.46
CA ALA A 296 -7.86 -15.13 20.67
C ALA A 296 -6.38 -14.85 20.96
N GLY A 297 -5.78 -15.64 21.87
CA GLY A 297 -4.44 -15.37 22.36
C GLY A 297 -4.37 -14.05 23.13
N ALA A 298 -3.51 -13.13 22.68
CA ALA A 298 -3.37 -11.79 23.25
C ALA A 298 -4.30 -10.75 22.60
N VAL A 299 -5.14 -11.15 21.63
CA VAL A 299 -5.98 -10.23 20.84
C VAL A 299 -7.43 -10.29 21.30
N THR A 300 -8.02 -9.12 21.55
CA THR A 300 -9.48 -8.97 21.68
C THR A 300 -10.07 -8.84 20.29
N VAL A 301 -10.86 -9.82 19.87
CA VAL A 301 -11.52 -9.87 18.57
C VAL A 301 -12.90 -9.27 18.69
N GLY A 302 -13.05 -8.05 18.24
CA GLY A 302 -14.30 -7.33 18.08
C GLY A 302 -14.67 -7.15 16.60
N PRO A 303 -15.69 -6.32 16.31
CA PRO A 303 -16.13 -6.06 14.93
C PRO A 303 -15.03 -5.53 14.03
N ASN A 304 -14.23 -4.57 14.51
CA ASN A 304 -13.16 -3.98 13.71
C ASN A 304 -12.05 -4.98 13.37
N GLN A 305 -11.74 -5.92 14.28
CA GLN A 305 -10.75 -6.98 13.99
C GLN A 305 -11.28 -7.95 12.95
N LEU A 306 -12.57 -8.29 12.96
CA LEU A 306 -13.19 -9.11 11.93
C LEU A 306 -13.18 -8.40 10.57
N ASP A 307 -13.58 -7.12 10.54
CA ASP A 307 -13.50 -6.30 9.32
C ASP A 307 -12.07 -6.29 8.78
N ASN A 308 -11.08 -6.03 9.62
CA ASN A 308 -9.67 -5.94 9.23
C ASN A 308 -9.11 -7.28 8.71
N ALA A 309 -9.39 -8.40 9.36
CA ALA A 309 -8.97 -9.72 8.88
C ALA A 309 -9.61 -10.04 7.52
N THR A 310 -10.88 -9.69 7.35
CA THR A 310 -11.57 -9.84 6.06
C THR A 310 -10.93 -8.96 4.99
N ILE A 311 -10.64 -7.69 5.28
CA ILE A 311 -9.92 -6.76 4.39
C ILE A 311 -8.58 -7.36 3.96
N GLN A 312 -7.78 -7.92 4.88
CA GLN A 312 -6.51 -8.57 4.54
C GLN A 312 -6.69 -9.76 3.59
N GLY A 313 -7.71 -10.57 3.82
CA GLY A 313 -8.05 -11.67 2.90
C GLY A 313 -8.42 -11.21 1.50
N MET A 314 -8.91 -9.99 1.34
CA MET A 314 -9.30 -9.47 0.02
C MET A 314 -8.09 -9.13 -0.86
N TYR A 315 -6.91 -8.93 -0.29
CA TYR A 315 -5.71 -8.61 -1.07
C TYR A 315 -5.29 -9.74 -2.02
N ASN A 316 -5.47 -11.01 -1.60
CA ASN A 316 -5.03 -12.13 -2.43
C ASN A 316 -5.91 -13.37 -2.18
N ALA A 317 -6.38 -14.01 -3.24
CA ALA A 317 -7.19 -15.22 -3.15
C ALA A 317 -6.46 -16.39 -2.48
N GLY A 318 -5.13 -16.41 -2.49
CA GLY A 318 -4.33 -17.38 -1.74
C GLY A 318 -4.51 -17.31 -0.21
N LEU A 319 -5.09 -16.23 0.31
CA LEU A 319 -5.40 -16.06 1.74
C LEU A 319 -6.82 -16.56 2.10
N TRP A 320 -7.66 -16.88 1.12
CA TRP A 320 -9.07 -17.21 1.36
C TRP A 320 -9.28 -18.49 2.14
N LEU A 321 -8.46 -19.52 1.90
CA LEU A 321 -8.53 -20.77 2.66
C LEU A 321 -8.29 -20.52 4.16
N SER A 322 -7.27 -19.75 4.49
CA SER A 322 -6.95 -19.40 5.88
C SER A 322 -8.04 -18.53 6.50
N LEU A 323 -8.50 -17.51 5.78
CA LEU A 323 -9.59 -16.65 6.24
C LEU A 323 -10.87 -17.45 6.48
N ALA A 324 -11.29 -18.30 5.54
CA ALA A 324 -12.49 -19.12 5.67
C ALA A 324 -12.42 -20.07 6.87
N SER A 325 -11.26 -20.70 7.10
CA SER A 325 -11.03 -21.55 8.28
C SER A 325 -11.20 -20.77 9.58
N VAL A 326 -10.67 -19.54 9.64
CA VAL A 326 -10.84 -18.67 10.81
C VAL A 326 -12.28 -18.24 10.96
N LEU A 327 -12.96 -17.82 9.90
CA LEU A 327 -14.38 -17.46 9.94
C LEU A 327 -15.25 -18.62 10.43
N ALA A 328 -15.04 -19.84 9.92
CA ALA A 328 -15.74 -21.03 10.36
C ALA A 328 -15.48 -21.32 11.86
N SER A 329 -14.25 -21.18 12.34
CA SER A 329 -13.93 -21.42 13.76
C SER A 329 -14.64 -20.45 14.71
N LEU A 330 -14.97 -19.23 14.26
CA LEU A 330 -15.73 -18.29 15.05
C LEU A 330 -17.16 -18.74 15.28
N GLU A 331 -17.75 -19.56 14.38
CA GLU A 331 -19.14 -20.04 14.52
C GLU A 331 -19.30 -21.10 15.62
N HIS A 332 -18.21 -21.79 15.99
CA HIS A 332 -18.18 -22.79 17.07
C HIS A 332 -17.08 -22.48 18.11
N TRP A 333 -16.85 -21.20 18.38
CA TRP A 333 -15.73 -20.72 19.22
C TRP A 333 -15.63 -21.39 20.59
N ASP A 334 -16.76 -21.67 21.24
CA ASP A 334 -16.77 -22.30 22.57
C ASP A 334 -16.18 -23.71 22.56
N THR A 335 -16.25 -24.40 21.41
CA THR A 335 -15.70 -25.76 21.19
C THR A 335 -14.47 -25.79 20.30
N ALA A 336 -14.02 -24.61 19.83
CA ALA A 336 -12.84 -24.50 18.97
C ALA A 336 -11.60 -25.08 19.65
N THR A 337 -10.78 -25.79 18.88
CA THR A 337 -9.53 -26.38 19.34
C THR A 337 -8.49 -25.31 19.67
N ALA A 338 -7.46 -25.69 20.42
CA ALA A 338 -6.32 -24.78 20.71
C ALA A 338 -5.63 -24.30 19.42
N ALA A 339 -5.52 -25.16 18.39
CA ALA A 339 -4.92 -24.82 17.11
C ALA A 339 -5.76 -23.79 16.34
N GLU A 340 -7.09 -23.94 16.28
CA GLU A 340 -8.00 -22.98 15.67
C GLU A 340 -7.92 -21.62 16.36
N ARG A 341 -7.94 -21.59 17.69
CA ARG A 341 -7.81 -20.36 18.48
C ARG A 341 -6.46 -19.68 18.27
N GLN A 342 -5.37 -20.45 18.14
CA GLN A 342 -4.04 -19.92 17.84
C GLN A 342 -3.98 -19.32 16.42
N THR A 343 -4.54 -20.04 15.44
CA THR A 343 -4.62 -19.56 14.04
C THR A 343 -5.44 -18.27 13.95
N ALA A 344 -6.59 -18.23 14.60
CA ALA A 344 -7.43 -17.04 14.69
C ALA A 344 -6.66 -15.88 15.35
N GLY A 345 -6.01 -16.12 16.49
CA GLY A 345 -5.19 -15.11 17.17
C GLY A 345 -4.10 -14.52 16.26
N SER A 346 -3.38 -15.36 15.53
CA SER A 346 -2.37 -14.92 14.56
C SER A 346 -2.99 -14.10 13.41
N THR A 347 -4.13 -14.53 12.89
CA THR A 347 -4.82 -13.84 11.79
C THR A 347 -5.29 -12.45 12.23
N PHE A 348 -5.88 -12.33 13.42
CA PHE A 348 -6.37 -11.05 13.92
C PHE A 348 -5.26 -10.11 14.42
N ALA A 349 -4.09 -10.65 14.81
CA ALA A 349 -2.95 -9.84 15.24
C ALA A 349 -2.18 -9.19 14.08
N ASN A 350 -2.24 -9.77 12.87
CA ASN A 350 -1.34 -9.42 11.77
C ASN A 350 -1.87 -8.35 10.80
N TYR A 351 -2.85 -7.55 11.19
CA TYR A 351 -3.45 -6.60 10.26
C TYR A 351 -2.48 -5.47 9.86
N LEU A 352 -2.01 -4.70 10.81
CA LEU A 352 -1.00 -3.65 10.66
C LEU A 352 -0.14 -3.65 11.92
N SER A 353 0.97 -2.93 11.88
CA SER A 353 1.82 -2.71 13.06
C SER A 353 1.93 -1.23 13.38
N PRO A 354 2.29 -0.86 14.62
CA PRO A 354 2.59 0.53 14.97
C PRO A 354 3.67 1.15 14.07
N GLY A 355 4.70 0.37 13.72
CA GLY A 355 5.77 0.83 12.82
C GLY A 355 5.28 1.08 11.39
N PHE A 356 4.37 0.25 10.87
CA PHE A 356 3.74 0.49 9.59
C PHE A 356 2.91 1.80 9.62
N ALA A 357 2.06 1.97 10.63
CA ALA A 357 1.22 3.16 10.79
C ALA A 357 2.05 4.44 10.95
N ALA A 358 3.21 4.35 11.64
CA ALA A 358 4.14 5.45 11.84
C ALA A 358 4.83 5.93 10.55
N THR A 359 4.70 5.21 9.44
CA THR A 359 5.12 5.66 8.11
C THR A 359 3.93 5.92 7.21
N TYR A 360 2.91 5.06 7.27
CA TYR A 360 1.71 5.17 6.44
C TYR A 360 1.05 6.55 6.58
N PHE A 361 0.70 6.95 7.78
CA PHE A 361 0.02 8.23 8.00
C PHE A 361 0.89 9.45 7.68
N PRO A 362 2.16 9.55 8.14
CA PRO A 362 3.00 10.66 7.71
C PRO A 362 3.07 10.81 6.20
N VAL A 363 3.36 9.73 5.45
CA VAL A 363 3.47 9.82 3.99
C VAL A 363 2.14 10.22 3.35
N THR A 364 1.03 9.57 3.70
CA THR A 364 -0.26 9.83 3.09
C THR A 364 -0.80 11.22 3.42
N CYS A 365 -0.55 11.72 4.64
CA CYS A 365 -1.01 13.03 5.06
C CYS A 365 -0.09 14.18 4.60
N ASN A 366 1.20 13.92 4.35
CA ASN A 366 2.15 14.94 3.88
C ASN A 366 2.16 15.10 2.37
N ASP A 367 2.04 14.02 1.59
CA ASP A 367 2.26 14.04 0.14
C ASP A 367 1.25 14.89 -0.62
N THR A 368 0.01 14.96 -0.12
CA THR A 368 -1.05 15.74 -0.77
C THR A 368 -2.02 16.33 0.25
N PRO A 369 -2.67 17.45 -0.07
CA PRO A 369 -3.66 18.07 0.83
C PRO A 369 -4.85 17.15 1.12
N TRP A 370 -5.36 17.23 2.35
CA TRP A 370 -6.57 16.59 2.81
C TRP A 370 -7.61 17.61 3.28
N ASN A 371 -8.89 17.29 3.11
CA ASN A 371 -9.97 18.10 3.67
C ASN A 371 -9.90 18.08 5.20
N ARG A 372 -9.88 19.24 5.83
CA ARG A 372 -9.77 19.40 7.29
C ARG A 372 -11.12 19.52 8.00
N ASP A 373 -12.24 19.58 7.26
CA ASP A 373 -13.59 19.64 7.83
C ASP A 373 -14.02 18.24 8.32
N LEU A 374 -13.99 18.04 9.64
CA LEU A 374 -14.50 16.81 10.26
C LEU A 374 -15.99 16.58 9.98
N GLY A 375 -16.77 17.65 9.78
CA GLY A 375 -18.19 17.54 9.39
C GLY A 375 -18.33 16.92 8.00
N HIS A 376 -17.45 17.25 7.07
CA HIS A 376 -17.35 16.57 5.77
C HIS A 376 -17.10 15.07 5.96
N TRP A 377 -16.10 14.69 6.74
CA TRP A 377 -15.74 13.28 6.96
C TRP A 377 -16.82 12.48 7.68
N LEU A 378 -17.52 13.09 8.62
CA LEU A 378 -18.68 12.47 9.29
C LEU A 378 -19.80 12.15 8.28
N ARG A 379 -20.08 13.06 7.35
CA ARG A 379 -21.10 12.83 6.29
C ARG A 379 -20.64 11.81 5.28
N GLN A 380 -19.39 11.89 4.84
CA GLN A 380 -18.79 10.96 3.87
C GLN A 380 -18.79 9.53 4.43
N SER A 381 -18.22 9.33 5.62
CA SER A 381 -18.17 8.01 6.28
C SER A 381 -19.57 7.43 6.56
N ALA A 382 -20.58 8.28 6.85
CA ALA A 382 -21.95 7.81 6.99
C ALA A 382 -22.51 7.27 5.66
N THR A 383 -22.14 7.87 4.55
CA THR A 383 -22.53 7.42 3.21
C THR A 383 -21.81 6.11 2.85
N ASP A 384 -20.49 6.06 3.08
CA ASP A 384 -19.66 4.91 2.75
C ASP A 384 -19.98 3.71 3.64
N THR A 385 -20.27 3.90 4.93
CA THR A 385 -20.74 2.84 5.83
C THR A 385 -22.01 2.17 5.30
N ARG A 386 -22.94 2.93 4.71
CA ARG A 386 -24.18 2.35 4.16
C ARG A 386 -23.96 1.62 2.84
N LYS A 387 -23.07 2.13 1.98
CA LYS A 387 -22.85 1.58 0.63
C LYS A 387 -21.79 0.49 0.61
N HIS A 388 -20.76 0.65 1.41
CA HIS A 388 -19.53 -0.15 1.41
C HIS A 388 -19.10 -0.45 2.86
N PRO A 389 -19.93 -1.18 3.63
CA PRO A 389 -19.76 -1.30 5.07
C PRO A 389 -18.44 -1.96 5.50
N LEU A 390 -17.81 -2.78 4.67
CA LEU A 390 -16.57 -3.46 5.04
C LEU A 390 -15.44 -2.48 5.39
N VAL A 391 -15.27 -1.39 4.61
CA VAL A 391 -14.19 -0.42 4.78
C VAL A 391 -14.71 0.97 5.12
N GLY A 392 -15.86 1.36 4.58
CA GLY A 392 -16.33 2.75 4.61
C GLY A 392 -16.48 3.38 5.99
N ALA A 393 -16.73 2.58 7.03
CA ALA A 393 -16.80 3.09 8.39
C ALA A 393 -15.42 3.47 8.95
N ARG A 394 -14.36 2.71 8.60
CA ARG A 394 -12.98 2.94 9.01
C ARG A 394 -12.42 4.25 8.44
N GLU A 395 -12.90 4.67 7.27
CA GLU A 395 -12.40 5.87 6.58
C GLU A 395 -12.49 7.14 7.44
N LEU A 396 -13.45 7.23 8.36
CA LEU A 396 -13.50 8.35 9.32
C LEU A 396 -12.22 8.42 10.18
N ALA A 397 -11.73 7.27 10.66
CA ALA A 397 -10.53 7.23 11.50
C ALA A 397 -9.29 7.69 10.71
N TYR A 398 -9.13 7.21 9.47
CA TYR A 398 -7.99 7.52 8.62
C TYR A 398 -8.00 8.99 8.16
N ALA A 399 -9.14 9.45 7.66
CA ALA A 399 -9.32 10.83 7.24
C ALA A 399 -9.17 11.82 8.41
N ALA A 400 -9.63 11.46 9.62
CA ALA A 400 -9.47 12.31 10.79
C ALA A 400 -8.00 12.43 11.22
N VAL A 401 -7.16 11.40 11.06
CA VAL A 401 -5.71 11.52 11.28
C VAL A 401 -5.14 12.59 10.36
N CYS A 402 -5.42 12.53 9.04
CA CYS A 402 -4.89 13.52 8.11
C CYS A 402 -5.54 14.91 8.29
N ALA A 403 -6.81 15.00 8.71
CA ALA A 403 -7.45 16.26 9.04
C ALA A 403 -6.81 16.98 10.23
N PHE A 404 -6.24 16.23 11.19
CA PHE A 404 -5.48 16.78 12.32
C PHE A 404 -3.99 16.91 12.06
N TRP A 405 -3.47 16.30 11.00
CA TRP A 405 -2.05 16.34 10.66
C TRP A 405 -1.59 17.77 10.41
N PRO A 406 -0.36 18.16 10.80
CA PRO A 406 0.18 19.47 10.45
C PRO A 406 0.15 19.72 8.94
N GLU A 407 0.08 20.98 8.53
CA GLU A 407 0.21 21.30 7.11
C GLU A 407 1.59 20.91 6.60
N SER A 408 1.60 20.30 5.41
CA SER A 408 2.83 19.91 4.72
C SER A 408 3.07 20.83 3.53
N ASP A 409 4.32 21.18 3.32
CA ASP A 409 4.84 21.90 2.18
C ASP A 409 5.53 20.96 1.16
N ALA A 410 5.37 19.65 1.35
CA ALA A 410 5.90 18.65 0.43
C ALA A 410 5.38 18.88 -1.00
N PRO A 411 6.27 18.86 -2.00
CA PRO A 411 5.87 19.04 -3.39
C PRO A 411 4.96 17.92 -3.87
N HIS A 412 3.87 18.29 -4.53
CA HIS A 412 3.00 17.34 -5.22
C HIS A 412 3.43 17.25 -6.69
N VAL A 413 4.11 16.17 -7.05
CA VAL A 413 4.62 15.94 -8.39
C VAL A 413 3.49 15.63 -9.36
N LYS A 414 3.38 16.42 -10.42
CA LYS A 414 2.44 16.15 -11.52
C LYS A 414 3.04 15.10 -12.46
N VAL A 415 2.56 13.88 -12.35
CA VAL A 415 2.99 12.77 -13.22
C VAL A 415 2.60 13.02 -14.68
N THR A 416 3.55 12.93 -15.61
CA THR A 416 3.32 13.19 -17.05
C THR A 416 3.79 12.08 -17.97
N GLY A 417 4.81 11.33 -17.60
CA GLY A 417 5.48 10.34 -18.45
C GLY A 417 6.39 10.93 -19.52
N GLU A 418 6.67 12.26 -19.49
CA GLU A 418 7.54 12.92 -20.46
C GLU A 418 9.00 12.50 -20.28
N GLY A 419 9.67 12.17 -21.39
CA GLY A 419 11.07 11.74 -21.38
C GLY A 419 11.31 10.30 -20.89
N LEU A 420 10.24 9.58 -20.51
CA LEU A 420 10.35 8.21 -20.04
C LEU A 420 10.44 7.19 -21.18
N PRO A 421 11.22 6.10 -20.99
CA PRO A 421 11.01 4.90 -21.78
C PRO A 421 9.58 4.34 -21.54
N PRO A 422 9.05 3.51 -22.46
CA PRO A 422 7.77 2.89 -22.25
C PRO A 422 7.73 2.15 -20.91
N THR A 423 6.71 2.45 -20.10
CA THR A 423 6.50 1.86 -18.75
C THR A 423 5.43 0.79 -18.80
N LEU A 424 5.62 -0.31 -18.10
CA LEU A 424 4.63 -1.38 -17.99
C LEU A 424 3.84 -1.23 -16.69
N MET A 425 2.51 -1.12 -16.81
CA MET A 425 1.56 -1.05 -15.69
C MET A 425 0.73 -2.34 -15.66
N LEU A 426 0.49 -2.86 -14.47
CA LEU A 426 -0.31 -4.08 -14.26
C LEU A 426 -1.46 -3.77 -13.30
N ASN A 427 -2.67 -4.26 -13.57
CA ASN A 427 -3.80 -4.16 -12.62
C ASN A 427 -4.84 -5.24 -12.87
N SER A 428 -5.45 -5.75 -11.80
CA SER A 428 -6.66 -6.55 -11.90
C SER A 428 -7.92 -5.69 -11.80
N VAL A 429 -9.02 -6.15 -12.41
CA VAL A 429 -10.28 -5.38 -12.47
C VAL A 429 -10.99 -5.27 -11.12
N HIS A 430 -10.76 -6.21 -10.20
CA HIS A 430 -11.32 -6.19 -8.86
C HIS A 430 -10.25 -5.94 -7.79
N ASP A 431 -9.11 -5.31 -8.13
CA ASP A 431 -8.09 -4.95 -7.13
C ASP A 431 -8.74 -4.15 -6.00
N PRO A 432 -8.65 -4.63 -4.74
CA PRO A 432 -9.38 -4.01 -3.64
C PRO A 432 -8.69 -2.74 -3.12
N ALA A 433 -7.37 -2.68 -3.16
CA ALA A 433 -6.60 -1.60 -2.55
C ALA A 433 -6.23 -0.50 -3.54
N THR A 434 -5.97 -0.86 -4.81
CA THR A 434 -5.65 0.06 -5.90
C THR A 434 -6.67 -0.14 -7.01
N TYR A 435 -7.83 0.44 -6.79
CA TYR A 435 -9.01 0.21 -7.62
C TYR A 435 -8.76 0.52 -9.10
N TYR A 436 -9.31 -0.35 -9.96
CA TYR A 436 -9.03 -0.37 -11.40
C TYR A 436 -9.34 0.95 -12.10
N GLU A 437 -10.40 1.63 -11.71
CA GLU A 437 -10.79 2.93 -12.26
C GLU A 437 -9.74 4.01 -11.97
N GLY A 438 -9.06 3.92 -10.82
CA GLY A 438 -7.90 4.75 -10.47
C GLY A 438 -6.68 4.42 -11.31
N ALA A 439 -6.39 3.12 -11.50
CA ALA A 439 -5.30 2.66 -12.37
C ALA A 439 -5.48 3.12 -13.83
N LEU A 440 -6.71 3.14 -14.34
CA LEU A 440 -7.02 3.68 -15.68
C LEU A 440 -6.74 5.18 -15.78
N ARG A 441 -6.99 5.97 -14.72
CA ARG A 441 -6.62 7.39 -14.70
C ARG A 441 -5.11 7.56 -14.67
N ALA A 442 -4.43 6.82 -13.79
CA ALA A 442 -2.97 6.80 -13.69
C ALA A 442 -2.30 6.44 -15.01
N HIS A 443 -2.81 5.44 -15.72
CA HIS A 443 -2.34 5.05 -17.05
C HIS A 443 -2.48 6.19 -18.08
N ARG A 444 -3.59 6.90 -18.08
CA ARG A 444 -3.78 8.07 -18.97
C ARG A 444 -2.84 9.23 -18.64
N ALA A 445 -2.49 9.41 -17.35
CA ALA A 445 -1.55 10.44 -16.91
C ALA A 445 -0.11 10.10 -17.29
N LEU A 446 0.30 8.83 -17.14
CA LEU A 446 1.65 8.35 -17.45
C LEU A 446 1.77 8.03 -18.95
N LYS A 447 1.96 9.06 -19.76
CA LYS A 447 2.06 8.92 -21.23
C LYS A 447 3.12 7.91 -21.63
N GLY A 448 2.83 7.11 -22.65
CA GLY A 448 3.73 6.08 -23.15
C GLY A 448 3.71 4.77 -22.36
N SER A 449 2.99 4.70 -21.24
CA SER A 449 2.79 3.44 -20.54
C SER A 449 1.97 2.42 -21.36
N ARG A 450 2.07 1.16 -20.96
CA ARG A 450 1.23 0.05 -21.45
C ARG A 450 0.59 -0.64 -20.26
N LEU A 451 -0.72 -0.79 -20.30
CA LEU A 451 -1.48 -1.42 -19.23
C LEU A 451 -1.75 -2.90 -19.55
N VAL A 452 -1.34 -3.78 -18.66
CA VAL A 452 -1.76 -5.18 -18.62
C VAL A 452 -2.93 -5.30 -17.64
N THR A 453 -4.12 -5.52 -18.17
CA THR A 453 -5.34 -5.71 -17.37
C THR A 453 -5.58 -7.19 -17.13
N VAL A 454 -5.77 -7.60 -15.88
CA VAL A 454 -6.19 -8.96 -15.53
C VAL A 454 -7.71 -8.95 -15.28
N THR A 455 -8.46 -9.61 -16.17
CA THR A 455 -9.92 -9.72 -16.08
C THR A 455 -10.34 -10.96 -15.30
N GLY A 456 -11.47 -10.89 -14.59
CA GLY A 456 -12.00 -12.00 -13.79
C GLY A 456 -11.15 -12.31 -12.53
N ALA A 457 -10.32 -11.37 -12.10
CA ALA A 457 -9.50 -11.47 -10.90
C ALA A 457 -9.48 -10.15 -10.14
N GLY A 458 -9.10 -10.22 -8.87
CA GLY A 458 -9.02 -9.09 -7.98
C GLY A 458 -7.80 -9.13 -7.04
N ASP A 459 -6.82 -9.97 -7.31
CA ASP A 459 -5.62 -9.99 -6.48
C ASP A 459 -4.85 -8.68 -6.61
N HIS A 460 -4.28 -8.25 -5.49
CA HIS A 460 -3.39 -7.10 -5.39
C HIS A 460 -1.95 -7.57 -5.53
N GLY A 461 -1.24 -7.07 -6.56
CA GLY A 461 0.04 -7.59 -7.02
C GLY A 461 -0.15 -8.72 -8.04
N GLN A 462 0.27 -8.45 -9.29
CA GLN A 462 -0.03 -9.35 -10.43
C GLN A 462 1.18 -10.19 -10.84
N TYR A 463 2.39 -9.60 -10.83
CA TYR A 463 3.59 -10.29 -11.26
C TYR A 463 4.01 -11.38 -10.27
N ARG A 464 4.23 -12.59 -10.79
CA ARG A 464 4.54 -13.80 -10.00
C ARG A 464 3.42 -14.23 -9.04
N ASN A 465 2.21 -13.88 -9.39
CA ASN A 465 1.00 -14.33 -8.66
C ASN A 465 0.24 -15.46 -9.40
N GLY A 466 0.93 -16.24 -10.23
CA GLY A 466 0.38 -17.43 -10.88
C GLY A 466 -0.29 -17.18 -12.23
N ASN A 467 -0.19 -15.97 -12.80
CA ASN A 467 -0.72 -15.65 -14.12
C ASN A 467 0.40 -15.66 -15.17
N ALA A 468 0.48 -16.73 -15.96
CA ALA A 468 1.52 -16.93 -16.97
C ALA A 468 1.51 -15.83 -18.07
N CYS A 469 0.35 -15.24 -18.39
CA CYS A 469 0.24 -14.17 -19.37
C CYS A 469 0.90 -12.89 -18.84
N VAL A 470 0.65 -12.51 -17.59
CA VAL A 470 1.30 -11.38 -16.90
C VAL A 470 2.80 -11.63 -16.77
N ASP A 471 3.17 -12.83 -16.29
CA ASP A 471 4.57 -13.19 -16.08
C ASP A 471 5.38 -13.11 -17.37
N ALA A 472 4.83 -13.61 -18.48
CA ALA A 472 5.49 -13.56 -19.79
C ALA A 472 5.67 -12.11 -20.30
N ALA A 473 4.68 -11.24 -20.09
CA ALA A 473 4.76 -9.84 -20.49
C ALA A 473 5.83 -9.08 -19.69
N VAL A 474 5.88 -9.30 -18.37
CA VAL A 474 6.87 -8.65 -17.50
C VAL A 474 8.28 -9.19 -17.76
N ASP A 475 8.44 -10.51 -17.92
CA ASP A 475 9.74 -11.12 -18.23
C ASP A 475 10.28 -10.60 -19.57
N ALA A 476 9.46 -10.57 -20.62
CA ALA A 476 9.86 -10.06 -21.94
C ALA A 476 10.28 -8.58 -21.86
N TYR A 477 9.58 -7.80 -21.03
CA TYR A 477 9.93 -6.40 -20.83
C TYR A 477 11.23 -6.25 -20.02
N LEU A 478 11.36 -6.90 -18.87
CA LEU A 478 12.55 -6.79 -18.03
C LEU A 478 13.77 -7.41 -18.69
N LEU A 479 13.65 -8.55 -19.34
CA LEU A 479 14.79 -9.26 -19.94
C LEU A 479 15.17 -8.72 -21.33
N ASP A 480 14.17 -8.42 -22.18
CA ASP A 480 14.44 -8.11 -23.59
C ASP A 480 14.05 -6.67 -23.97
N GLY A 481 13.46 -5.89 -23.05
CA GLY A 481 12.94 -4.56 -23.36
C GLY A 481 11.70 -4.57 -24.26
N LYS A 482 11.08 -5.74 -24.43
CA LYS A 482 9.91 -5.91 -25.30
C LYS A 482 8.66 -5.42 -24.58
N VAL A 483 8.12 -4.29 -25.02
CA VAL A 483 6.85 -3.74 -24.54
C VAL A 483 5.72 -4.25 -25.43
N PRO A 484 4.55 -4.59 -24.91
CA PRO A 484 3.37 -4.85 -25.74
C PRO A 484 3.08 -3.68 -26.68
N ALA A 485 2.74 -3.95 -27.94
CA ALA A 485 2.45 -2.91 -28.92
C ALA A 485 1.22 -2.05 -28.52
N HIS A 486 0.28 -2.68 -27.83
CA HIS A 486 -0.94 -2.09 -27.28
C HIS A 486 -1.13 -2.58 -25.86
N ASP A 487 -2.10 -2.00 -25.15
CA ASP A 487 -2.53 -2.51 -23.86
C ASP A 487 -2.94 -3.98 -24.01
N LEU A 488 -2.62 -4.79 -23.00
CA LEU A 488 -2.80 -6.23 -23.00
C LEU A 488 -3.91 -6.62 -22.01
N THR A 489 -4.73 -7.59 -22.39
CA THR A 489 -5.68 -8.21 -21.47
C THR A 489 -5.29 -9.66 -21.24
N CYS A 490 -5.11 -10.03 -19.97
CA CYS A 490 -4.90 -11.39 -19.51
C CYS A 490 -6.15 -11.85 -18.75
N ALA A 491 -6.61 -13.08 -19.02
CA ALA A 491 -7.64 -13.69 -18.18
C ALA A 491 -7.07 -14.06 -16.81
N ALA A 492 -7.92 -14.12 -15.77
CA ALA A 492 -7.52 -14.64 -14.47
C ALA A 492 -6.86 -16.02 -14.58
N ALA A 493 -5.86 -16.27 -13.75
CA ALA A 493 -5.38 -17.64 -13.55
C ALA A 493 -6.53 -18.49 -12.98
N PRO A 494 -6.59 -19.80 -13.29
CA PRO A 494 -7.54 -20.67 -12.62
C PRO A 494 -7.43 -20.56 -11.11
N ALA A 495 -8.58 -20.56 -10.41
CA ALA A 495 -8.58 -20.53 -8.95
C ALA A 495 -7.71 -21.69 -8.44
N ARG A 496 -6.84 -21.40 -7.49
CA ARG A 496 -6.09 -22.47 -6.81
C ARG A 496 -7.07 -23.29 -5.99
N PRO A 497 -6.99 -24.65 -6.09
CA PRO A 497 -7.90 -25.53 -5.37
C PRO A 497 -7.77 -25.37 -3.85
#